data_25d89bbe180a59ca1e0d0559b69d44bb
#
_entry.id   25d89bbe180a59ca1e0d0559b69d44bb
#
_cell.length_a   1.000
_cell.length_b   1.000
_cell.length_c   1.000
_cell.angle_alpha   90.00
_cell.angle_beta   90.00
_cell.angle_gamma   90.00
#
_symmetry.space_group_name_H-M   'P 1'
#
loop_
_entity.id
_entity.type
_entity.pdbx_description
1 polymer ?
#
loop_
_entity_poly.entity_id
_entity_poly.type
_entity_poly.pdbx_seq_one_letter_code
_entity_poly.pdbx_strand_id
1 'polypeptide(L)'
;MQPDAYFRADRAYRAIDANKLDDAEAATRAALAAQPDSLQLNLLLLDVLTRKGQLDAARAQADALLRKYPDEPRVFAQHGFLAQKANDPAVAEQDFAHAVQGTDWTPQEQRNLHLAWSDSAYSAKHPQAALDALSGMKDEPDADVQLRLAQSRLQLGDRDGASQAATLAAEHATDPARQRYAKALLAQAMAPEAQGETTSANDPRVIGQRELNDAYSHLRARDDRAALAAFQRGFASGQGSWTHYADAAYAAKRLGDNPTAIGLFRQSLDRADADAKGDSGSNGDDRLPPDRRFGYRREVEQMQRNFGMVVSGAYQTSAFGLPNTVSVGQAGAEVYWQPPGIGYRDGSIFQVFARGYDNVYDRNGHTGLPTAQGSVGARYKPIKDINLVFTAERLFRIGQLTTNDTLLRIGFSTDQGLDLQVTKPRWQTWQVYGEGAYFLNQGRMIISTEMRYGHTWLLNSVSDRLTVYPHIVLAGDHDNKAIDHQLALGVGPGINFRYWFRESHYAAPASWLDLTVQYRLPLTHADRAKGVVARAILWF
;
A
#
# COMPACT_ATOMS: atom_id res chain seq x y z
N MET A 1 -42.76 14.97 -8.34
CA MET A 1 -42.00 14.89 -7.06
C MET A 1 -42.54 15.96 -6.13
N GLN A 2 -42.83 15.65 -4.86
CA GLN A 2 -43.26 16.65 -3.88
C GLN A 2 -42.13 17.67 -3.64
N PRO A 3 -42.43 18.96 -3.34
CA PRO A 3 -41.41 20.00 -3.21
C PRO A 3 -40.27 19.64 -2.23
N ASP A 4 -40.58 19.10 -1.07
CA ASP A 4 -39.59 18.68 -0.07
C ASP A 4 -38.69 17.54 -0.55
N ALA A 5 -39.21 16.56 -1.28
CA ALA A 5 -38.45 15.49 -1.89
C ALA A 5 -37.53 16.02 -3.00
N TYR A 6 -38.00 17.02 -3.74
CA TYR A 6 -37.22 17.66 -4.81
C TYR A 6 -35.95 18.37 -4.24
N PHE A 7 -36.11 19.20 -3.23
CA PHE A 7 -34.96 19.90 -2.62
C PHE A 7 -33.92 18.94 -2.04
N ARG A 8 -34.37 17.84 -1.45
CA ARG A 8 -33.48 16.82 -0.91
C ARG A 8 -32.78 16.03 -2.00
N ALA A 9 -33.47 15.71 -3.11
CA ALA A 9 -32.87 15.09 -4.28
C ALA A 9 -31.83 16.00 -4.94
N ASP A 10 -32.11 17.30 -5.10
CA ASP A 10 -31.16 18.29 -5.63
C ASP A 10 -29.89 18.35 -4.77
N ARG A 11 -30.04 18.32 -3.44
CA ARG A 11 -28.91 18.23 -2.52
C ARG A 11 -28.10 16.96 -2.71
N ALA A 12 -28.76 15.81 -2.99
CA ALA A 12 -28.08 14.55 -3.24
C ALA A 12 -27.26 14.62 -4.54
N TYR A 13 -27.81 15.17 -5.63
CA TYR A 13 -27.08 15.35 -6.88
C TYR A 13 -25.85 16.26 -6.71
N ARG A 14 -25.99 17.40 -6.04
CA ARG A 14 -24.85 18.29 -5.73
C ARG A 14 -23.79 17.61 -4.88
N ALA A 15 -24.18 16.74 -3.96
CA ALA A 15 -23.25 15.97 -3.15
C ALA A 15 -22.51 14.91 -4.00
N ILE A 16 -23.18 14.28 -4.97
CA ILE A 16 -22.56 13.38 -5.95
C ILE A 16 -21.51 14.13 -6.78
N ASP A 17 -21.86 15.29 -7.31
CA ASP A 17 -20.96 16.13 -8.13
C ASP A 17 -19.74 16.59 -7.33
N ALA A 18 -19.91 16.83 -6.02
CA ALA A 18 -18.84 17.16 -5.09
C ALA A 18 -18.05 15.94 -4.55
N ASN A 19 -18.36 14.73 -5.05
CA ASN A 19 -17.81 13.43 -4.57
C ASN A 19 -17.99 13.18 -3.06
N LYS A 20 -19.05 13.77 -2.45
CA LYS A 20 -19.42 13.59 -1.05
C LYS A 20 -20.50 12.52 -0.90
N LEU A 21 -20.11 11.27 -1.10
CA LEU A 21 -21.06 10.15 -1.23
C LEU A 21 -21.86 9.84 0.05
N ASP A 22 -21.31 10.12 1.24
CA ASP A 22 -22.05 9.97 2.51
C ASP A 22 -23.18 11.00 2.62
N ASP A 23 -22.92 12.25 2.27
CA ASP A 23 -23.92 13.31 2.23
C ASP A 23 -24.99 13.01 1.17
N ALA A 24 -24.59 12.46 0.02
CA ALA A 24 -25.50 12.05 -1.04
C ALA A 24 -26.45 10.94 -0.57
N GLU A 25 -25.94 9.91 0.12
CA GLU A 25 -26.76 8.84 0.67
C GLU A 25 -27.76 9.37 1.69
N ALA A 26 -27.29 10.16 2.64
CA ALA A 26 -28.16 10.74 3.68
C ALA A 26 -29.28 11.61 3.07
N ALA A 27 -28.96 12.45 2.08
CA ALA A 27 -29.93 13.28 1.38
C ALA A 27 -30.93 12.45 0.57
N THR A 28 -30.47 11.39 -0.12
CA THR A 28 -31.34 10.49 -0.89
C THR A 28 -32.29 9.71 0.02
N ARG A 29 -31.81 9.16 1.14
CA ARG A 29 -32.66 8.49 2.13
C ARG A 29 -33.69 9.42 2.74
N ALA A 30 -33.31 10.67 2.99
CA ALA A 30 -34.24 11.69 3.50
C ALA A 30 -35.29 12.09 2.45
N ALA A 31 -34.95 12.07 1.16
CA ALA A 31 -35.92 12.27 0.07
C ALA A 31 -36.88 11.08 -0.07
N LEU A 32 -36.36 9.85 0.04
CA LEU A 32 -37.17 8.63 0.03
C LEU A 32 -38.12 8.52 1.21
N ALA A 33 -37.75 9.02 2.39
CA ALA A 33 -38.65 9.06 3.53
C ALA A 33 -39.90 9.94 3.26
N ALA A 34 -39.76 10.97 2.42
CA ALA A 34 -40.91 11.81 2.00
C ALA A 34 -41.69 11.19 0.81
N GLN A 35 -41.03 10.39 -0.02
CA GLN A 35 -41.64 9.79 -1.20
C GLN A 35 -41.07 8.39 -1.49
N PRO A 36 -41.47 7.36 -0.71
CA PRO A 36 -40.87 6.01 -0.76
C PRO A 36 -41.01 5.30 -2.09
N ASP A 37 -42.12 5.54 -2.82
CA ASP A 37 -42.43 4.87 -4.09
C ASP A 37 -41.84 5.56 -5.32
N SER A 38 -41.05 6.61 -5.15
CA SER A 38 -40.41 7.28 -6.29
C SER A 38 -39.35 6.41 -6.92
N LEU A 39 -39.57 5.95 -8.17
CA LEU A 39 -38.59 5.19 -8.94
C LEU A 39 -37.28 5.98 -9.05
N GLN A 40 -37.34 7.27 -9.39
CA GLN A 40 -36.16 8.12 -9.53
C GLN A 40 -35.29 8.17 -8.26
N LEU A 41 -35.92 8.31 -7.09
CA LEU A 41 -35.18 8.35 -5.81
C LEU A 41 -34.58 6.99 -5.43
N ASN A 42 -35.29 5.92 -5.75
CA ASN A 42 -34.80 4.56 -5.54
C ASN A 42 -33.60 4.24 -6.46
N LEU A 43 -33.65 4.68 -7.73
CA LEU A 43 -32.52 4.57 -8.66
C LEU A 43 -31.32 5.44 -8.21
N LEU A 44 -31.59 6.65 -7.71
CA LEU A 44 -30.55 7.51 -7.15
C LEU A 44 -29.88 6.87 -5.94
N LEU A 45 -30.65 6.21 -5.06
CA LEU A 45 -30.06 5.47 -3.93
C LEU A 45 -29.18 4.32 -4.41
N LEU A 46 -29.62 3.57 -5.41
CA LEU A 46 -28.86 2.48 -6.00
C LEU A 46 -27.54 2.98 -6.61
N ASP A 47 -27.56 4.09 -7.36
CA ASP A 47 -26.35 4.72 -7.92
C ASP A 47 -25.37 5.14 -6.81
N VAL A 48 -25.86 5.82 -5.77
CA VAL A 48 -25.02 6.26 -4.65
C VAL A 48 -24.39 5.08 -3.92
N LEU A 49 -25.15 4.03 -3.62
CA LEU A 49 -24.64 2.81 -2.96
C LEU A 49 -23.57 2.11 -3.81
N THR A 50 -23.80 2.05 -5.12
CA THR A 50 -22.87 1.46 -6.10
C THR A 50 -21.56 2.26 -6.15
N ARG A 51 -21.63 3.60 -6.21
CA ARG A 51 -20.46 4.49 -6.19
C ARG A 51 -19.66 4.38 -4.90
N LYS A 52 -20.35 4.23 -3.75
CA LYS A 52 -19.73 4.01 -2.43
C LYS A 52 -19.05 2.63 -2.31
N GLY A 53 -19.31 1.70 -3.22
CA GLY A 53 -18.84 0.34 -3.13
C GLY A 53 -19.56 -0.52 -2.08
N GLN A 54 -20.74 -0.09 -1.62
CA GLN A 54 -21.61 -0.85 -0.71
C GLN A 54 -22.40 -1.89 -1.51
N LEU A 55 -21.69 -2.86 -2.10
CA LEU A 55 -22.25 -3.76 -3.12
C LEU A 55 -23.40 -4.62 -2.60
N ASP A 56 -23.36 -5.07 -1.35
CA ASP A 56 -24.44 -5.89 -0.77
C ASP A 56 -25.73 -5.07 -0.61
N ALA A 57 -25.63 -3.85 -0.11
CA ALA A 57 -26.78 -2.96 0.02
C ALA A 57 -27.33 -2.52 -1.36
N ALA A 58 -26.45 -2.25 -2.32
CA ALA A 58 -26.81 -1.93 -3.70
C ALA A 58 -27.53 -3.11 -4.36
N ARG A 59 -27.05 -4.34 -4.17
CA ARG A 59 -27.69 -5.55 -4.71
C ARG A 59 -29.08 -5.76 -4.13
N ALA A 60 -29.23 -5.65 -2.81
CA ALA A 60 -30.56 -5.76 -2.17
C ALA A 60 -31.55 -4.71 -2.71
N GLN A 61 -31.08 -3.47 -2.94
CA GLN A 61 -31.89 -2.39 -3.52
C GLN A 61 -32.25 -2.69 -4.99
N ALA A 62 -31.30 -3.16 -5.78
CA ALA A 62 -31.51 -3.51 -7.19
C ALA A 62 -32.51 -4.67 -7.34
N ASP A 63 -32.37 -5.74 -6.55
CA ASP A 63 -33.29 -6.88 -6.52
C ASP A 63 -34.72 -6.47 -6.15
N ALA A 64 -34.87 -5.52 -5.22
CA ALA A 64 -36.18 -4.99 -4.86
C ALA A 64 -36.80 -4.19 -6.03
N LEU A 65 -36.00 -3.40 -6.75
CA LEU A 65 -36.44 -2.65 -7.91
C LEU A 65 -36.82 -3.55 -9.08
N LEU A 66 -36.01 -4.58 -9.40
CA LEU A 66 -36.32 -5.55 -10.46
C LEU A 66 -37.61 -6.32 -10.17
N ARG A 67 -37.88 -6.68 -8.92
CA ARG A 67 -39.19 -7.30 -8.55
C ARG A 67 -40.38 -6.33 -8.73
N LYS A 68 -40.16 -5.04 -8.42
CA LYS A 68 -41.24 -4.03 -8.48
C LYS A 68 -41.45 -3.50 -9.89
N TYR A 69 -40.40 -3.44 -10.70
CA TYR A 69 -40.38 -2.86 -12.06
C TYR A 69 -39.63 -3.80 -13.01
N PRO A 70 -40.20 -4.98 -13.36
CA PRO A 70 -39.50 -6.04 -14.10
C PRO A 70 -39.18 -5.68 -15.55
N ASP A 71 -39.82 -4.68 -16.12
CA ASP A 71 -39.65 -4.25 -17.54
C ASP A 71 -39.09 -2.82 -17.66
N GLU A 72 -38.58 -2.23 -16.56
CA GLU A 72 -38.13 -0.85 -16.56
C GLU A 72 -36.68 -0.73 -17.01
N PRO A 73 -36.38 -0.16 -18.20
CA PRO A 73 -35.02 -0.09 -18.74
C PRO A 73 -34.00 0.63 -17.82
N ARG A 74 -34.47 1.62 -17.04
CA ARG A 74 -33.61 2.37 -16.14
C ARG A 74 -33.14 1.53 -14.93
N VAL A 75 -33.94 0.55 -14.52
CA VAL A 75 -33.56 -0.40 -13.47
C VAL A 75 -32.48 -1.34 -13.99
N PHE A 76 -32.63 -1.88 -15.19
CA PHE A 76 -31.62 -2.70 -15.86
C PHE A 76 -30.31 -1.94 -16.06
N ALA A 77 -30.37 -0.68 -16.51
CA ALA A 77 -29.16 0.12 -16.65
C ALA A 77 -28.39 0.24 -15.35
N GLN A 78 -29.06 0.55 -14.24
CA GLN A 78 -28.41 0.68 -12.93
C GLN A 78 -27.94 -0.67 -12.39
N HIS A 79 -28.68 -1.76 -12.61
CA HIS A 79 -28.25 -3.11 -12.23
C HIS A 79 -27.03 -3.56 -13.05
N GLY A 80 -26.97 -3.23 -14.33
CA GLY A 80 -25.82 -3.48 -15.19
C GLY A 80 -24.55 -2.76 -14.70
N PHE A 81 -24.64 -1.48 -14.31
CA PHE A 81 -23.51 -0.77 -13.71
C PHE A 81 -23.08 -1.36 -12.36
N LEU A 82 -24.03 -1.82 -11.55
CA LEU A 82 -23.71 -2.55 -10.32
C LEU A 82 -22.99 -3.87 -10.62
N ALA A 83 -23.46 -4.63 -11.62
CA ALA A 83 -22.84 -5.88 -12.03
C ALA A 83 -21.41 -5.67 -12.56
N GLN A 84 -21.16 -4.62 -13.36
CA GLN A 84 -19.80 -4.22 -13.76
C GLN A 84 -18.91 -3.93 -12.52
N LYS A 85 -19.42 -3.18 -11.56
CA LYS A 85 -18.71 -2.85 -10.34
C LYS A 85 -18.42 -4.10 -9.48
N ALA A 86 -19.32 -5.08 -9.51
CA ALA A 86 -19.17 -6.37 -8.86
C ALA A 86 -18.31 -7.37 -9.65
N ASN A 87 -17.77 -6.96 -10.81
CA ASN A 87 -16.98 -7.80 -11.73
C ASN A 87 -17.76 -9.05 -12.23
N ASP A 88 -19.05 -8.84 -12.52
CA ASP A 88 -19.91 -9.84 -13.15
C ASP A 88 -20.31 -9.37 -14.57
N PRO A 89 -19.43 -9.56 -15.57
CA PRO A 89 -19.67 -9.04 -16.92
C PRO A 89 -20.82 -9.75 -17.64
N ALA A 90 -21.15 -11.00 -17.28
CA ALA A 90 -22.23 -11.72 -17.93
C ALA A 90 -23.61 -11.17 -17.55
N VAL A 91 -23.82 -10.85 -16.28
CA VAL A 91 -25.03 -10.16 -15.81
C VAL A 91 -25.09 -8.75 -16.37
N ALA A 92 -23.98 -8.01 -16.35
CA ALA A 92 -23.93 -6.65 -16.90
C ALA A 92 -24.28 -6.60 -18.40
N GLU A 93 -23.80 -7.57 -19.20
CA GLU A 93 -24.13 -7.69 -20.64
C GLU A 93 -25.62 -7.85 -20.84
N GLN A 94 -26.27 -8.78 -20.13
CA GLN A 94 -27.70 -9.03 -20.22
C GLN A 94 -28.53 -7.79 -19.85
N ASP A 95 -28.15 -7.15 -18.75
CA ASP A 95 -28.87 -5.96 -18.29
C ASP A 95 -28.76 -4.78 -19.25
N PHE A 96 -27.58 -4.50 -19.78
CA PHE A 96 -27.42 -3.43 -20.76
C PHE A 96 -28.10 -3.75 -22.07
N ALA A 97 -28.12 -5.02 -22.51
CA ALA A 97 -28.88 -5.44 -23.68
C ALA A 97 -30.39 -5.20 -23.50
N HIS A 98 -30.93 -5.34 -22.29
CA HIS A 98 -32.30 -4.94 -21.95
C HIS A 98 -32.44 -3.42 -21.86
N ALA A 99 -31.53 -2.73 -21.21
CA ALA A 99 -31.60 -1.29 -20.98
C ALA A 99 -31.66 -0.48 -22.30
N VAL A 100 -30.87 -0.89 -23.31
CA VAL A 100 -30.84 -0.19 -24.61
C VAL A 100 -32.15 -0.28 -25.42
N GLN A 101 -33.08 -1.15 -25.03
CA GLN A 101 -34.42 -1.24 -25.65
C GLN A 101 -35.36 -0.09 -25.21
N GLY A 102 -34.98 0.65 -24.15
CA GLY A 102 -35.78 1.79 -23.68
C GLY A 102 -35.81 2.94 -24.68
N THR A 103 -36.96 3.61 -24.76
CA THR A 103 -37.18 4.72 -25.68
C THR A 103 -36.97 6.10 -25.06
N ASP A 104 -36.87 6.19 -23.74
CA ASP A 104 -36.83 7.45 -22.98
C ASP A 104 -35.39 7.91 -22.62
N TRP A 105 -34.40 7.43 -23.35
CA TRP A 105 -33.02 7.82 -23.22
C TRP A 105 -32.69 9.07 -24.04
N THR A 106 -31.89 9.96 -23.47
CA THR A 106 -31.22 10.98 -24.29
C THR A 106 -30.23 10.31 -25.25
N PRO A 107 -29.89 10.92 -26.38
CA PRO A 107 -28.91 10.35 -27.32
C PRO A 107 -27.56 10.02 -26.63
N GLN A 108 -27.16 10.83 -25.66
CA GLN A 108 -25.92 10.60 -24.91
C GLN A 108 -26.01 9.41 -23.93
N GLU A 109 -27.14 9.26 -23.25
CA GLU A 109 -27.39 8.11 -22.36
C GLU A 109 -27.44 6.82 -23.17
N GLN A 110 -28.14 6.82 -24.28
CA GLN A 110 -28.23 5.65 -25.16
C GLN A 110 -26.86 5.25 -25.70
N ARG A 111 -26.06 6.23 -26.14
CA ARG A 111 -24.66 5.98 -26.53
C ARG A 111 -23.85 5.35 -25.41
N ASN A 112 -23.92 5.89 -24.20
CA ASN A 112 -23.19 5.37 -23.05
C ASN A 112 -23.61 3.94 -22.70
N LEU A 113 -24.88 3.60 -22.81
CA LEU A 113 -25.40 2.25 -22.60
C LEU A 113 -24.88 1.25 -23.65
N HIS A 114 -24.84 1.64 -24.91
CA HIS A 114 -24.26 0.81 -25.98
C HIS A 114 -22.77 0.55 -25.76
N LEU A 115 -21.99 1.57 -25.34
CA LEU A 115 -20.59 1.40 -24.99
C LEU A 115 -20.42 0.48 -23.78
N ALA A 116 -21.23 0.65 -22.73
CA ALA A 116 -21.18 -0.19 -21.54
C ALA A 116 -21.57 -1.66 -21.85
N TRP A 117 -22.57 -1.86 -22.74
CA TRP A 117 -22.93 -3.18 -23.22
C TRP A 117 -21.77 -3.84 -23.98
N SER A 118 -21.16 -3.11 -24.93
CA SER A 118 -20.00 -3.62 -25.67
C SER A 118 -18.84 -4.02 -24.74
N ASP A 119 -18.49 -3.18 -23.75
CA ASP A 119 -17.44 -3.46 -22.78
C ASP A 119 -17.75 -4.71 -21.94
N SER A 120 -19.00 -4.87 -21.51
CA SER A 120 -19.44 -6.03 -20.71
C SER A 120 -19.43 -7.31 -21.54
N ALA A 121 -19.97 -7.28 -22.76
CA ALA A 121 -19.98 -8.42 -23.69
C ALA A 121 -18.53 -8.85 -24.04
N TYR A 122 -17.65 -7.90 -24.30
CA TYR A 122 -16.23 -8.20 -24.53
C TYR A 122 -15.57 -8.88 -23.31
N SER A 123 -15.85 -8.37 -22.11
CA SER A 123 -15.34 -8.92 -20.85
C SER A 123 -15.92 -10.31 -20.55
N ALA A 124 -17.19 -10.54 -20.94
CA ALA A 124 -17.85 -11.85 -20.83
C ALA A 124 -17.36 -12.87 -21.88
N LYS A 125 -16.44 -12.48 -22.78
CA LYS A 125 -15.96 -13.30 -23.89
C LYS A 125 -17.00 -13.54 -25.00
N HIS A 126 -17.89 -12.61 -25.18
CA HIS A 126 -18.90 -12.59 -26.24
C HIS A 126 -18.60 -11.47 -27.26
N PRO A 127 -17.51 -11.59 -28.07
CA PRO A 127 -17.06 -10.52 -28.96
C PRO A 127 -18.07 -10.18 -30.05
N GLN A 128 -18.91 -11.12 -30.47
CA GLN A 128 -20.00 -10.83 -31.42
C GLN A 128 -21.05 -9.92 -30.80
N ALA A 129 -21.49 -10.20 -29.58
CA ALA A 129 -22.45 -9.34 -28.88
C ALA A 129 -21.85 -7.93 -28.61
N ALA A 130 -20.54 -7.84 -28.41
CA ALA A 130 -19.86 -6.55 -28.31
C ALA A 130 -19.89 -5.74 -29.62
N LEU A 131 -19.81 -6.40 -30.80
CA LEU A 131 -19.97 -5.77 -32.11
C LEU A 131 -21.43 -5.38 -32.35
N ASP A 132 -22.37 -6.25 -31.97
CA ASP A 132 -23.81 -6.00 -32.12
C ASP A 132 -24.25 -4.75 -31.33
N ALA A 133 -23.67 -4.59 -30.13
CA ALA A 133 -23.86 -3.40 -29.30
C ALA A 133 -23.46 -2.10 -30.00
N LEU A 134 -22.45 -2.15 -30.88
CA LEU A 134 -21.90 -0.98 -31.59
C LEU A 134 -22.40 -0.85 -33.03
N SER A 135 -23.33 -1.71 -33.48
CA SER A 135 -23.74 -1.78 -34.86
C SER A 135 -24.26 -0.46 -35.44
N GLY A 136 -24.97 0.35 -34.64
CA GLY A 136 -25.45 1.68 -35.02
C GLY A 136 -24.38 2.77 -35.04
N MET A 137 -23.19 2.51 -34.50
CA MET A 137 -22.10 3.48 -34.35
C MET A 137 -20.83 3.06 -35.12
N LYS A 138 -20.87 1.97 -35.89
CA LYS A 138 -19.69 1.38 -36.53
C LYS A 138 -18.94 2.34 -37.50
N ASP A 139 -19.67 3.28 -38.08
CA ASP A 139 -19.14 4.23 -39.06
C ASP A 139 -18.74 5.59 -38.41
N GLU A 140 -18.89 5.72 -37.08
CA GLU A 140 -18.49 6.93 -36.38
C GLU A 140 -16.97 6.99 -36.27
N PRO A 141 -16.35 8.14 -36.57
CA PRO A 141 -14.89 8.31 -36.43
C PRO A 141 -14.46 8.58 -34.98
N ASP A 142 -15.21 8.08 -34.01
CA ASP A 142 -14.95 8.26 -32.59
C ASP A 142 -13.95 7.21 -32.09
N ALA A 143 -12.88 7.65 -31.50
CA ALA A 143 -11.78 6.78 -31.06
C ALA A 143 -12.25 5.72 -30.05
N ASP A 144 -13.19 6.04 -29.14
CA ASP A 144 -13.69 5.09 -28.14
C ASP A 144 -14.54 3.98 -28.76
N VAL A 145 -15.31 4.28 -29.79
CA VAL A 145 -16.07 3.29 -30.57
C VAL A 145 -15.12 2.42 -31.37
N GLN A 146 -14.20 3.05 -32.11
CA GLN A 146 -13.31 2.34 -33.02
C GLN A 146 -12.31 1.42 -32.26
N LEU A 147 -11.88 1.80 -31.05
CA LEU A 147 -11.08 0.92 -30.19
C LEU A 147 -11.82 -0.37 -29.82
N ARG A 148 -13.11 -0.27 -29.44
CA ARG A 148 -13.94 -1.41 -29.08
C ARG A 148 -14.20 -2.33 -30.27
N LEU A 149 -14.47 -1.73 -31.44
CA LEU A 149 -14.61 -2.47 -32.69
C LEU A 149 -13.32 -3.24 -33.03
N ALA A 150 -12.16 -2.58 -32.93
CA ALA A 150 -10.88 -3.22 -33.20
C ALA A 150 -10.61 -4.40 -32.25
N GLN A 151 -10.86 -4.22 -30.95
CA GLN A 151 -10.67 -5.29 -29.95
C GLN A 151 -11.58 -6.50 -30.22
N SER A 152 -12.87 -6.25 -30.46
CA SER A 152 -13.86 -7.31 -30.66
C SER A 152 -13.61 -8.06 -31.97
N ARG A 153 -13.23 -7.35 -33.04
CA ARG A 153 -12.83 -7.96 -34.33
C ARG A 153 -11.58 -8.79 -34.23
N LEU A 154 -10.55 -8.33 -33.50
CA LEU A 154 -9.35 -9.13 -33.24
C LEU A 154 -9.68 -10.44 -32.52
N GLN A 155 -10.57 -10.40 -31.53
CA GLN A 155 -10.99 -11.59 -30.80
C GLN A 155 -11.75 -12.60 -31.68
N LEU A 156 -12.43 -12.12 -32.73
CA LEU A 156 -13.11 -12.94 -33.75
C LEU A 156 -12.17 -13.40 -34.88
N GLY A 157 -10.93 -12.91 -34.93
CA GLY A 157 -10.00 -13.20 -36.02
C GLY A 157 -10.18 -12.33 -37.27
N ASP A 158 -11.10 -11.35 -37.24
CA ASP A 158 -11.28 -10.35 -38.31
C ASP A 158 -10.17 -9.30 -38.23
N ARG A 159 -9.01 -9.64 -38.77
CA ARG A 159 -7.80 -8.80 -38.73
C ARG A 159 -7.93 -7.57 -39.62
N ASP A 160 -8.52 -7.72 -40.78
CA ASP A 160 -8.71 -6.60 -41.74
C ASP A 160 -9.65 -5.54 -41.16
N GLY A 161 -10.79 -5.95 -40.66
CA GLY A 161 -11.72 -5.05 -39.97
C GLY A 161 -11.13 -4.44 -38.70
N ALA A 162 -10.33 -5.21 -37.94
CA ALA A 162 -9.64 -4.69 -36.76
C ALA A 162 -8.58 -3.65 -37.12
N SER A 163 -7.81 -3.88 -38.21
CA SER A 163 -6.79 -2.93 -38.69
C SER A 163 -7.44 -1.60 -39.12
N GLN A 164 -8.56 -1.66 -39.85
CA GLN A 164 -9.31 -0.46 -40.26
C GLN A 164 -9.81 0.32 -39.03
N ALA A 165 -10.41 -0.35 -38.07
CA ALA A 165 -10.92 0.29 -36.87
C ALA A 165 -9.80 0.87 -36.01
N ALA A 166 -8.69 0.14 -35.84
CA ALA A 166 -7.53 0.62 -35.08
C ALA A 166 -6.86 1.83 -35.74
N THR A 167 -6.82 1.89 -37.07
CA THR A 167 -6.31 3.06 -37.82
C THR A 167 -7.18 4.28 -37.55
N LEU A 168 -8.50 4.16 -37.70
CA LEU A 168 -9.44 5.25 -37.40
C LEU A 168 -9.32 5.71 -35.94
N ALA A 169 -9.19 4.76 -35.02
CA ALA A 169 -8.98 5.10 -33.61
C ALA A 169 -7.69 5.89 -33.37
N ALA A 170 -6.60 5.52 -34.04
CA ALA A 170 -5.30 6.20 -33.90
C ALA A 170 -5.32 7.62 -34.50
N GLU A 171 -6.08 7.83 -35.57
CA GLU A 171 -6.24 9.14 -36.24
C GLU A 171 -7.10 10.11 -35.43
N HIS A 172 -8.12 9.60 -34.75
CA HIS A 172 -9.11 10.42 -34.04
C HIS A 172 -8.90 10.49 -32.52
N ALA A 173 -7.94 9.73 -31.96
CA ALA A 173 -7.62 9.79 -30.54
C ALA A 173 -6.90 11.10 -30.19
N THR A 174 -7.51 11.90 -29.32
CA THR A 174 -6.94 13.13 -28.79
C THR A 174 -6.04 12.90 -27.58
N ASP A 175 -6.22 11.76 -26.89
CA ASP A 175 -5.41 11.36 -25.74
C ASP A 175 -4.23 10.49 -26.19
N PRO A 176 -2.99 10.84 -25.79
CA PRO A 176 -1.80 10.05 -26.14
C PRO A 176 -1.84 8.59 -25.68
N ALA A 177 -2.52 8.27 -24.58
CA ALA A 177 -2.66 6.88 -24.12
C ALA A 177 -3.56 6.07 -25.05
N ARG A 178 -4.70 6.62 -25.44
CA ARG A 178 -5.61 6.01 -26.42
C ARG A 178 -4.95 5.83 -27.79
N GLN A 179 -4.18 6.82 -28.24
CA GLN A 179 -3.45 6.74 -29.50
C GLN A 179 -2.40 5.62 -29.49
N ARG A 180 -1.66 5.47 -28.39
CA ARG A 180 -0.71 4.36 -28.21
C ARG A 180 -1.42 3.02 -28.24
N TYR A 181 -2.55 2.91 -27.55
CA TYR A 181 -3.32 1.69 -27.50
C TYR A 181 -3.90 1.32 -28.88
N ALA A 182 -4.42 2.29 -29.65
CA ALA A 182 -4.88 2.09 -31.01
C ALA A 182 -3.75 1.59 -31.92
N LYS A 183 -2.55 2.17 -31.82
CA LYS A 183 -1.36 1.71 -32.56
C LYS A 183 -0.94 0.30 -32.16
N ALA A 184 -1.07 -0.10 -30.90
CA ALA A 184 -0.78 -1.46 -30.46
C ALA A 184 -1.79 -2.48 -31.05
N LEU A 185 -3.09 -2.15 -31.08
CA LEU A 185 -4.11 -2.96 -31.72
C LEU A 185 -3.87 -3.06 -33.24
N LEU A 186 -3.48 -1.97 -33.88
CA LEU A 186 -3.11 -1.96 -35.31
C LEU A 186 -1.92 -2.87 -35.57
N ALA A 187 -0.87 -2.78 -34.78
CA ALA A 187 0.31 -3.64 -34.89
C ALA A 187 -0.07 -5.13 -34.70
N GLN A 188 -0.98 -5.43 -33.75
CA GLN A 188 -1.48 -6.77 -33.55
C GLN A 188 -2.33 -7.28 -34.73
N ALA A 189 -3.15 -6.42 -35.32
CA ALA A 189 -3.95 -6.74 -36.48
C ALA A 189 -3.09 -6.98 -37.74
N MET A 190 -2.03 -6.18 -37.91
CA MET A 190 -1.12 -6.25 -39.07
C MET A 190 0.02 -7.26 -38.88
N ALA A 191 0.21 -7.79 -37.67
CA ALA A 191 1.24 -8.80 -37.43
C ALA A 191 1.02 -9.96 -38.45
N PRO A 192 2.05 -10.45 -39.17
CA PRO A 192 1.87 -11.59 -40.06
C PRO A 192 1.20 -12.70 -39.26
N GLU A 193 0.19 -13.35 -39.84
CA GLU A 193 -0.28 -14.61 -39.28
C GLU A 193 0.97 -15.45 -39.08
N ALA A 194 1.28 -15.75 -37.84
CA ALA A 194 2.24 -16.81 -37.56
C ALA A 194 1.67 -18.01 -38.30
N GLN A 195 2.26 -18.30 -39.48
CA GLN A 195 1.88 -19.45 -40.30
C GLN A 195 1.79 -20.61 -39.33
N GLY A 196 0.58 -21.10 -39.17
CA GLY A 196 0.18 -22.14 -38.23
C GLY A 196 1.27 -23.10 -37.82
N GLU A 197 2.13 -22.69 -36.90
CA GLU A 197 2.44 -23.59 -35.83
C GLU A 197 1.14 -23.65 -35.05
N THR A 198 0.36 -24.70 -35.30
CA THR A 198 -0.51 -25.25 -34.27
C THR A 198 0.43 -25.49 -33.11
N THR A 199 0.56 -24.44 -32.26
CA THR A 199 1.33 -24.57 -31.04
C THR A 199 0.56 -25.64 -30.28
N SER A 200 1.11 -26.85 -30.33
CA SER A 200 0.51 -28.04 -29.73
C SER A 200 0.12 -27.61 -28.32
N ALA A 201 -1.08 -28.00 -27.86
CA ALA A 201 -1.49 -27.80 -26.47
C ALA A 201 -0.40 -28.28 -25.49
N ASN A 202 0.56 -29.04 -25.98
CA ASN A 202 1.74 -29.58 -25.31
C ASN A 202 3.02 -28.71 -25.51
N ASP A 203 2.95 -27.56 -26.22
CA ASP A 203 4.10 -26.65 -26.28
C ASP A 203 4.40 -26.13 -24.88
N PRO A 204 5.65 -26.29 -24.39
CA PRO A 204 6.06 -25.80 -23.08
C PRO A 204 5.74 -24.31 -22.85
N ARG A 205 5.76 -23.49 -23.91
CA ARG A 205 5.43 -22.06 -23.84
C ARG A 205 3.94 -21.83 -23.52
N VAL A 206 3.06 -22.59 -24.19
CA VAL A 206 1.61 -22.49 -23.99
C VAL A 206 1.23 -23.02 -22.61
N ILE A 207 1.84 -24.14 -22.21
CA ILE A 207 1.66 -24.71 -20.87
C ILE A 207 2.12 -23.68 -19.82
N GLY A 208 3.31 -23.10 -19.99
CA GLY A 208 3.86 -22.12 -19.06
C GLY A 208 3.00 -20.87 -18.93
N GLN A 209 2.49 -20.34 -20.03
CA GLN A 209 1.59 -19.18 -19.98
C GLN A 209 0.26 -19.52 -19.29
N ARG A 210 -0.30 -20.71 -19.49
CA ARG A 210 -1.50 -21.19 -18.78
C ARG A 210 -1.24 -21.26 -17.27
N GLU A 211 -0.12 -21.86 -16.86
CA GLU A 211 0.28 -21.96 -15.46
C GLU A 211 0.43 -20.57 -14.79
N LEU A 212 1.01 -19.60 -15.49
CA LEU A 212 1.10 -18.23 -15.00
C LEU A 212 -0.28 -17.59 -14.84
N ASN A 213 -1.20 -17.80 -15.76
CA ASN A 213 -2.58 -17.31 -15.66
C ASN A 213 -3.35 -17.99 -14.50
N ASP A 214 -3.16 -19.29 -14.33
CA ASP A 214 -3.75 -20.05 -13.21
C ASP A 214 -3.21 -19.55 -11.87
N ALA A 215 -1.92 -19.21 -11.79
CA ALA A 215 -1.32 -18.62 -10.60
C ALA A 215 -2.04 -17.33 -10.16
N TYR A 216 -2.38 -16.43 -11.09
CA TYR A 216 -3.14 -15.22 -10.76
C TYR A 216 -4.57 -15.52 -10.33
N SER A 217 -5.18 -16.59 -10.86
CA SER A 217 -6.50 -17.03 -10.41
C SER A 217 -6.47 -17.50 -8.94
N HIS A 218 -5.43 -18.25 -8.57
CA HIS A 218 -5.18 -18.66 -7.20
C HIS A 218 -4.87 -17.47 -6.27
N LEU A 219 -4.08 -16.47 -6.74
CA LEU A 219 -3.85 -15.24 -5.96
C LEU A 219 -5.16 -14.48 -5.66
N ARG A 220 -6.05 -14.36 -6.64
CA ARG A 220 -7.39 -13.75 -6.43
C ARG A 220 -8.22 -14.53 -5.42
N ALA A 221 -8.11 -15.87 -5.43
CA ALA A 221 -8.75 -16.74 -4.46
C ALA A 221 -8.06 -16.76 -3.06
N ARG A 222 -6.96 -16.00 -2.88
CA ARG A 222 -6.11 -15.98 -1.69
C ARG A 222 -5.50 -17.36 -1.34
N ASP A 223 -5.34 -18.23 -2.34
CA ASP A 223 -4.63 -19.49 -2.21
C ASP A 223 -3.17 -19.31 -2.64
N ASP A 224 -2.37 -18.74 -1.74
CA ASP A 224 -0.95 -18.46 -2.00
C ASP A 224 -0.14 -19.73 -2.27
N ARG A 225 -0.53 -20.88 -1.70
CA ARG A 225 0.17 -22.16 -1.91
C ARG A 225 -0.03 -22.67 -3.34
N ALA A 226 -1.26 -22.70 -3.81
CA ALA A 226 -1.57 -23.09 -5.18
C ALA A 226 -0.99 -22.09 -6.19
N ALA A 227 -1.06 -20.79 -5.89
CA ALA A 227 -0.46 -19.75 -6.71
C ALA A 227 1.04 -19.95 -6.87
N LEU A 228 1.78 -20.15 -5.77
CA LEU A 228 3.23 -20.36 -5.81
C LEU A 228 3.60 -21.60 -6.62
N ALA A 229 2.86 -22.71 -6.45
CA ALA A 229 3.08 -23.94 -7.22
C ALA A 229 2.85 -23.73 -8.73
N ALA A 230 1.80 -22.99 -9.10
CA ALA A 230 1.51 -22.68 -10.51
C ALA A 230 2.59 -21.76 -11.11
N PHE A 231 3.03 -20.71 -10.40
CA PHE A 231 4.16 -19.89 -10.82
C PHE A 231 5.42 -20.72 -11.06
N GLN A 232 5.77 -21.62 -10.14
CA GLN A 232 6.95 -22.49 -10.28
C GLN A 232 6.86 -23.38 -11.52
N ARG A 233 5.68 -23.94 -11.85
CA ARG A 233 5.49 -24.70 -13.10
C ARG A 233 5.62 -23.81 -14.33
N GLY A 234 5.08 -22.57 -14.29
CA GLY A 234 5.27 -21.59 -15.35
C GLY A 234 6.74 -21.24 -15.57
N PHE A 235 7.52 -21.03 -14.51
CA PHE A 235 8.95 -20.75 -14.60
C PHE A 235 9.77 -21.95 -15.13
N ALA A 236 9.39 -23.18 -14.76
CA ALA A 236 10.03 -24.40 -15.26
C ALA A 236 9.95 -24.55 -16.79
N SER A 237 8.94 -23.93 -17.42
CA SER A 237 8.81 -23.89 -18.89
C SER A 237 9.55 -22.71 -19.54
N GLY A 238 10.36 -21.98 -18.79
CA GLY A 238 11.12 -20.82 -19.26
C GLY A 238 10.28 -19.55 -19.42
N GLN A 239 9.01 -19.57 -18.97
CA GLN A 239 8.13 -18.41 -19.02
C GLN A 239 8.23 -17.59 -17.71
N GLY A 240 7.96 -16.30 -17.81
CA GLY A 240 7.90 -15.39 -16.66
C GLY A 240 8.73 -14.13 -16.84
N SER A 241 8.09 -12.99 -16.56
CA SER A 241 8.72 -11.66 -16.46
C SER A 241 9.12 -11.37 -15.02
N TRP A 242 9.85 -10.28 -14.81
CA TRP A 242 10.23 -9.84 -13.46
C TRP A 242 9.01 -9.65 -12.53
N THR A 243 7.84 -9.28 -13.08
CA THR A 243 6.59 -9.13 -12.30
C THR A 243 6.10 -10.47 -11.77
N HIS A 244 6.10 -11.53 -12.60
CA HIS A 244 5.69 -12.88 -12.17
C HIS A 244 6.56 -13.40 -11.03
N TYR A 245 7.88 -13.21 -11.12
CA TYR A 245 8.80 -13.60 -10.05
C TYR A 245 8.55 -12.81 -8.76
N ALA A 246 8.27 -11.50 -8.85
CA ALA A 246 7.93 -10.68 -7.69
C ALA A 246 6.61 -11.10 -7.04
N ASP A 247 5.56 -11.38 -7.82
CA ASP A 247 4.26 -11.80 -7.31
C ASP A 247 4.33 -13.18 -6.64
N ALA A 248 5.10 -14.11 -7.22
CA ALA A 248 5.42 -15.40 -6.61
C ALA A 248 6.20 -15.22 -5.29
N ALA A 249 7.14 -14.26 -5.24
CA ALA A 249 7.90 -13.95 -4.03
C ALA A 249 6.99 -13.45 -2.91
N TYR A 250 6.02 -12.58 -3.22
CA TYR A 250 5.04 -12.12 -2.23
C TYR A 250 4.12 -13.26 -1.76
N ALA A 251 3.74 -14.20 -2.63
CA ALA A 251 2.99 -15.40 -2.22
C ALA A 251 3.81 -16.26 -1.24
N ALA A 252 5.08 -16.53 -1.56
CA ALA A 252 5.99 -17.26 -0.68
C ALA A 252 6.19 -16.56 0.67
N LYS A 253 6.34 -15.22 0.67
CA LYS A 253 6.46 -14.39 1.88
C LYS A 253 5.22 -14.53 2.79
N ARG A 254 4.00 -14.45 2.23
CA ARG A 254 2.74 -14.64 2.99
C ARG A 254 2.60 -16.03 3.58
N LEU A 255 3.17 -17.04 2.93
CA LEU A 255 3.28 -18.41 3.48
C LEU A 255 4.34 -18.53 4.59
N GLY A 256 5.19 -17.52 4.78
CA GLY A 256 6.31 -17.54 5.71
C GLY A 256 7.53 -18.30 5.18
N ASP A 257 7.55 -18.64 3.89
CA ASP A 257 8.69 -19.27 3.22
C ASP A 257 9.68 -18.20 2.75
N ASN A 258 10.41 -17.62 3.72
CA ASN A 258 11.39 -16.57 3.44
C ASN A 258 12.52 -17.00 2.48
N PRO A 259 13.08 -18.22 2.57
CA PRO A 259 14.12 -18.63 1.62
C PRO A 259 13.65 -18.62 0.17
N THR A 260 12.47 -19.17 -0.11
CA THR A 260 11.86 -19.15 -1.44
C THR A 260 11.54 -17.72 -1.89
N ALA A 261 10.96 -16.89 -1.02
CA ALA A 261 10.66 -15.50 -1.32
C ALA A 261 11.92 -14.70 -1.69
N ILE A 262 12.99 -14.82 -0.92
CA ILE A 262 14.30 -14.19 -1.20
C ILE A 262 14.82 -14.62 -2.58
N GLY A 263 14.78 -15.92 -2.87
CA GLY A 263 15.24 -16.47 -4.16
C GLY A 263 14.46 -15.88 -5.33
N LEU A 264 13.13 -15.79 -5.21
CA LEU A 264 12.25 -15.26 -6.25
C LEU A 264 12.41 -13.74 -6.43
N PHE A 265 12.57 -12.94 -5.36
CA PHE A 265 12.88 -11.52 -5.50
C PHE A 265 14.22 -11.27 -6.19
N ARG A 266 15.25 -12.07 -5.89
CA ARG A 266 16.54 -11.99 -6.59
C ARG A 266 16.38 -12.31 -8.07
N GLN A 267 15.66 -13.37 -8.42
CA GLN A 267 15.35 -13.72 -9.81
C GLN A 267 14.55 -12.61 -10.53
N SER A 268 13.61 -11.96 -9.83
CA SER A 268 12.88 -10.80 -10.36
C SER A 268 13.84 -9.66 -10.73
N LEU A 269 14.80 -9.34 -9.86
CA LEU A 269 15.80 -8.30 -10.10
C LEU A 269 16.74 -8.66 -11.27
N ASP A 270 17.22 -9.91 -11.31
CA ASP A 270 18.10 -10.41 -12.38
C ASP A 270 17.38 -10.41 -13.73
N ARG A 271 16.10 -10.82 -13.75
CA ARG A 271 15.29 -10.79 -14.97
C ARG A 271 15.07 -9.37 -15.47
N ALA A 272 14.75 -8.43 -14.58
CA ALA A 272 14.61 -7.02 -14.94
C ALA A 272 15.92 -6.42 -15.48
N ASP A 273 17.07 -6.84 -14.97
CA ASP A 273 18.38 -6.39 -15.47
C ASP A 273 18.72 -7.01 -16.83
N ALA A 274 18.32 -8.26 -17.06
CA ALA A 274 18.48 -8.91 -18.37
C ALA A 274 17.59 -8.24 -19.43
N ASP A 275 16.34 -7.97 -19.10
CA ASP A 275 15.37 -7.30 -19.99
C ASP A 275 15.83 -5.87 -20.33
N ALA A 276 16.49 -5.16 -19.40
CA ALA A 276 17.03 -3.81 -19.62
C ALA A 276 18.29 -3.79 -20.52
N LYS A 277 19.04 -4.90 -20.59
CA LYS A 277 20.24 -5.03 -21.43
C LYS A 277 19.94 -5.55 -22.83
N GLY A 278 18.84 -6.28 -23.01
CA GLY A 278 18.36 -6.75 -24.29
C GLY A 278 17.82 -5.59 -25.11
N ASP A 279 18.45 -5.30 -26.25
CA ASP A 279 18.05 -4.27 -27.23
C ASP A 279 16.78 -4.68 -28.01
N SER A 280 15.97 -5.51 -27.43
CA SER A 280 14.77 -6.05 -28.05
C SER A 280 13.60 -5.14 -27.70
N GLY A 281 13.33 -4.12 -28.55
CA GLY A 281 12.00 -3.51 -28.80
C GLY A 281 10.98 -3.37 -27.65
N SER A 282 11.37 -3.61 -26.40
CA SER A 282 10.50 -3.43 -25.24
C SER A 282 10.30 -1.93 -25.04
N ASN A 283 9.08 -1.49 -25.29
CA ASN A 283 8.63 -0.15 -24.96
C ASN A 283 9.06 0.17 -23.53
N GLY A 284 9.59 1.38 -23.28
CA GLY A 284 10.18 1.77 -22.00
C GLY A 284 9.27 1.62 -20.75
N ASP A 285 8.02 1.19 -20.94
CA ASP A 285 7.03 0.91 -19.89
C ASP A 285 7.26 -0.46 -19.18
N ASP A 286 8.05 -1.38 -19.76
CA ASP A 286 8.33 -2.71 -19.16
C ASP A 286 9.54 -2.72 -18.21
N ARG A 287 10.21 -1.59 -18.03
CA ARG A 287 11.35 -1.48 -17.12
C ARG A 287 10.88 -1.46 -15.66
N LEU A 288 11.59 -2.21 -14.82
CA LEU A 288 11.36 -2.20 -13.38
C LEU A 288 11.63 -0.79 -12.81
N PRO A 289 10.58 -0.08 -12.29
CA PRO A 289 10.74 1.25 -11.73
C PRO A 289 11.71 1.28 -10.55
N PRO A 290 12.48 2.38 -10.35
CA PRO A 290 13.48 2.48 -9.28
C PRO A 290 12.91 2.30 -7.86
N ASP A 291 11.70 2.80 -7.61
CA ASP A 291 10.99 2.65 -6.33
C ASP A 291 10.59 1.20 -6.07
N ARG A 292 10.07 0.47 -7.08
CA ARG A 292 9.79 -0.97 -6.97
C ARG A 292 11.06 -1.78 -6.79
N ARG A 293 12.13 -1.46 -7.54
CA ARG A 293 13.44 -2.09 -7.37
C ARG A 293 13.94 -1.93 -5.92
N PHE A 294 13.84 -0.72 -5.38
CA PHE A 294 14.19 -0.45 -3.99
C PHE A 294 13.31 -1.26 -3.03
N GLY A 295 12.00 -1.33 -3.29
CA GLY A 295 11.04 -2.12 -2.51
C GLY A 295 11.41 -3.60 -2.46
N TYR A 296 11.70 -4.24 -3.60
CA TYR A 296 12.09 -5.66 -3.66
C TYR A 296 13.40 -5.93 -2.92
N ARG A 297 14.40 -5.05 -3.07
CA ARG A 297 15.66 -5.11 -2.33
C ARG A 297 15.46 -4.98 -0.82
N ARG A 298 14.48 -4.18 -0.40
CA ARG A 298 14.11 -4.01 1.01
C ARG A 298 13.42 -5.26 1.56
N GLU A 299 12.56 -5.91 0.78
CA GLU A 299 11.97 -7.20 1.16
C GLU A 299 13.04 -8.26 1.39
N VAL A 300 14.00 -8.38 0.49
CA VAL A 300 15.12 -9.29 0.64
C VAL A 300 15.93 -8.98 1.90
N GLU A 301 16.23 -7.70 2.13
CA GLU A 301 16.99 -7.27 3.30
C GLU A 301 16.29 -7.65 4.60
N GLN A 302 14.98 -7.38 4.72
CA GLN A 302 14.20 -7.67 5.93
C GLN A 302 14.09 -9.17 6.22
N MET A 303 13.88 -10.00 5.19
CA MET A 303 13.74 -11.45 5.34
C MET A 303 15.07 -12.16 5.64
N GLN A 304 16.19 -11.63 5.17
CA GLN A 304 17.52 -12.25 5.41
C GLN A 304 18.18 -11.79 6.72
N ARG A 305 17.61 -10.79 7.39
CA ARG A 305 18.17 -10.24 8.64
C ARG A 305 17.90 -11.18 9.81
N ASN A 306 18.92 -11.94 10.21
CA ASN A 306 18.84 -12.82 11.38
C ASN A 306 19.49 -12.21 12.63
N PHE A 307 20.42 -11.29 12.46
CA PHE A 307 21.14 -10.61 13.55
C PHE A 307 21.24 -9.13 13.27
N GLY A 308 21.34 -8.34 14.31
CA GLY A 308 21.66 -6.94 14.22
C GLY A 308 22.24 -6.40 15.51
N MET A 309 22.80 -5.21 15.39
CA MET A 309 23.38 -4.46 16.49
C MET A 309 22.88 -3.03 16.45
N VAL A 310 22.59 -2.47 17.60
CA VAL A 310 22.26 -1.05 17.76
C VAL A 310 23.24 -0.45 18.74
N VAL A 311 23.95 0.60 18.34
CA VAL A 311 24.75 1.43 19.25
C VAL A 311 24.05 2.77 19.36
N SER A 312 23.80 3.23 20.56
CA SER A 312 23.09 4.48 20.80
C SER A 312 23.80 5.35 21.82
N GLY A 313 23.74 6.66 21.59
CA GLY A 313 24.11 7.67 22.55
C GLY A 313 22.99 8.72 22.62
N ALA A 314 22.68 9.16 23.82
CA ALA A 314 21.70 10.23 24.04
C ALA A 314 22.21 11.20 25.08
N TYR A 315 22.05 12.50 24.82
CA TYR A 315 22.26 13.56 25.78
C TYR A 315 20.95 14.34 25.96
N GLN A 316 20.58 14.59 27.21
CA GLN A 316 19.39 15.35 27.56
C GLN A 316 19.76 16.32 28.69
N THR A 317 19.43 17.59 28.51
CA THR A 317 19.58 18.60 29.58
C THR A 317 18.57 18.41 30.72
N SER A 318 17.53 17.64 30.44
CA SER A 318 16.56 17.13 31.42
C SER A 318 16.26 15.69 31.09
N ALA A 319 16.24 14.82 32.08
CA ALA A 319 16.15 13.38 31.89
C ALA A 319 14.72 12.93 31.56
N PHE A 320 14.46 12.69 30.30
CA PHE A 320 13.28 11.98 29.88
C PHE A 320 13.44 10.49 30.22
N GLY A 321 12.57 9.98 31.09
CA GLY A 321 12.53 8.56 31.42
C GLY A 321 13.57 8.06 32.45
N LEU A 322 14.41 8.93 33.02
CA LEU A 322 15.35 8.56 34.09
C LEU A 322 15.01 9.28 35.39
N PRO A 323 14.94 8.59 36.53
CA PRO A 323 14.64 9.24 37.79
C PRO A 323 15.78 10.16 38.24
N ASN A 324 15.44 11.36 38.66
CA ASN A 324 16.26 12.28 39.46
C ASN A 324 17.54 12.86 38.81
N THR A 325 17.63 12.94 37.49
CA THR A 325 18.80 13.47 36.81
C THR A 325 18.47 14.68 35.95
N VAL A 326 19.23 15.76 36.15
CA VAL A 326 18.99 17.07 35.49
C VAL A 326 19.75 17.22 34.16
N SER A 327 20.80 16.44 33.94
CA SER A 327 21.54 16.41 32.66
C SER A 327 22.30 15.09 32.60
N VAL A 328 21.95 14.24 31.66
CA VAL A 328 22.50 12.90 31.49
C VAL A 328 22.89 12.66 30.05
N GLY A 329 24.13 12.20 29.86
CA GLY A 329 24.57 11.56 28.63
C GLY A 329 24.63 10.05 28.88
N GLN A 330 23.86 9.29 28.11
CA GLN A 330 23.83 7.83 28.19
C GLN A 330 24.33 7.21 26.90
N ALA A 331 25.13 6.16 26.99
CA ALA A 331 25.52 5.35 25.85
C ALA A 331 25.11 3.89 26.08
N GLY A 332 24.83 3.17 25.01
CA GLY A 332 24.44 1.77 25.09
C GLY A 332 24.65 1.02 23.79
N ALA A 333 24.72 -0.28 23.92
CA ALA A 333 24.72 -1.19 22.78
C ALA A 333 23.74 -2.34 23.02
N GLU A 334 23.09 -2.76 21.96
CA GLU A 334 22.20 -3.92 21.93
C GLU A 334 22.59 -4.83 20.77
N VAL A 335 22.60 -6.12 21.02
CA VAL A 335 22.65 -7.14 19.97
C VAL A 335 21.35 -7.93 20.02
N TYR A 336 20.80 -8.26 18.85
CA TYR A 336 19.60 -9.06 18.78
C TYR A 336 19.71 -10.18 17.74
N TRP A 337 18.95 -11.21 17.97
CA TRP A 337 18.80 -12.35 17.10
C TRP A 337 17.34 -12.56 16.72
N GLN A 338 17.10 -12.73 15.43
CA GLN A 338 15.83 -13.16 14.84
C GLN A 338 15.95 -14.63 14.44
N PRO A 339 15.39 -15.57 15.22
CA PRO A 339 15.52 -16.99 14.90
C PRO A 339 14.92 -17.31 13.52
N PRO A 340 15.62 -18.09 12.67
CA PRO A 340 15.08 -18.51 11.38
C PRO A 340 13.70 -19.17 11.52
N GLY A 341 12.78 -18.85 10.62
CA GLY A 341 11.43 -19.39 10.59
C GLY A 341 10.39 -18.69 11.49
N ILE A 342 10.82 -18.09 12.61
CA ILE A 342 9.93 -17.36 13.53
C ILE A 342 10.35 -15.90 13.73
N GLY A 343 11.59 -15.55 13.45
CA GLY A 343 12.13 -14.21 13.67
C GLY A 343 11.51 -13.15 12.78
N TYR A 344 11.28 -13.47 11.51
CA TYR A 344 10.52 -12.64 10.57
C TYR A 344 9.53 -13.52 9.80
N ARG A 345 8.26 -13.17 9.84
CA ARG A 345 7.21 -13.90 9.14
C ARG A 345 6.13 -12.94 8.65
N ASP A 346 6.16 -12.61 7.37
CA ASP A 346 5.21 -11.69 6.72
C ASP A 346 4.95 -10.39 7.52
N GLY A 347 6.03 -9.75 8.03
CA GLY A 347 5.94 -8.51 8.79
C GLY A 347 5.69 -8.68 10.30
N SER A 348 5.39 -9.89 10.80
CA SER A 348 5.51 -10.22 12.22
C SER A 348 6.99 -10.44 12.56
N ILE A 349 7.44 -9.93 13.72
CA ILE A 349 8.86 -9.96 14.10
C ILE A 349 8.98 -10.48 15.53
N PHE A 350 9.84 -11.51 15.72
CA PHE A 350 10.24 -11.98 17.03
C PHE A 350 11.77 -11.87 17.16
N GLN A 351 12.23 -11.27 18.25
CA GLN A 351 13.66 -11.06 18.51
C GLN A 351 13.99 -11.39 19.96
N VAL A 352 15.12 -12.02 20.16
CA VAL A 352 15.80 -12.12 21.46
C VAL A 352 16.97 -11.16 21.46
N PHE A 353 17.19 -10.44 22.54
CA PHE A 353 18.25 -9.43 22.61
C PHE A 353 19.00 -9.44 23.93
N ALA A 354 20.20 -8.93 23.87
CA ALA A 354 20.98 -8.54 25.04
C ALA A 354 21.48 -7.12 24.85
N ARG A 355 21.42 -6.30 25.90
CA ARG A 355 21.91 -4.93 25.85
C ARG A 355 22.59 -4.50 27.12
N GLY A 356 23.50 -3.54 26.97
CA GLY A 356 24.16 -2.86 28.08
C GLY A 356 24.17 -1.37 27.81
N TYR A 357 24.10 -0.60 28.89
CA TYR A 357 24.18 0.85 28.83
C TYR A 357 24.75 1.41 30.12
N ASP A 358 25.36 2.60 30.03
CA ASP A 358 25.83 3.37 31.17
C ASP A 358 25.66 4.87 30.94
N ASN A 359 25.86 5.67 31.97
CA ASN A 359 25.94 7.11 31.86
C ASN A 359 27.39 7.51 31.53
N VAL A 360 27.59 8.11 30.36
CA VAL A 360 28.88 8.70 29.95
C VAL A 360 29.06 10.13 30.46
N TYR A 361 27.95 10.77 30.82
CA TYR A 361 27.92 12.09 31.43
C TYR A 361 26.77 12.18 32.44
N ASP A 362 27.02 12.72 33.60
CA ASP A 362 26.01 13.11 34.59
C ASP A 362 26.49 14.36 35.31
N ARG A 363 25.65 15.37 35.45
CA ARG A 363 25.94 16.62 36.15
C ARG A 363 26.36 16.37 37.61
N ASN A 364 25.89 15.30 38.24
CA ASN A 364 26.21 14.92 39.61
C ASN A 364 27.47 14.01 39.72
N GLY A 365 28.13 13.74 38.57
CA GLY A 365 29.37 12.94 38.53
C GLY A 365 29.14 11.42 38.53
N HIS A 366 27.92 10.92 38.43
CA HIS A 366 27.63 9.49 38.40
C HIS A 366 27.80 8.96 36.97
N THR A 367 28.98 8.50 36.61
CA THR A 367 29.32 8.05 35.25
C THR A 367 30.07 6.72 35.25
N GLY A 368 30.05 6.06 34.08
CA GLY A 368 30.80 4.84 33.80
C GLY A 368 30.29 3.61 34.55
N LEU A 369 31.19 2.71 34.89
CA LEU A 369 30.87 1.39 35.44
C LEU A 369 29.90 1.40 36.64
N PRO A 370 29.94 2.35 37.59
CA PRO A 370 28.96 2.43 38.68
C PRO A 370 27.50 2.55 38.20
N THR A 371 27.25 3.09 37.02
CA THR A 371 25.93 3.27 36.43
C THR A 371 25.58 2.21 35.38
N ALA A 372 26.49 1.28 35.12
CA ALA A 372 26.33 0.27 34.10
C ALA A 372 25.18 -0.71 34.43
N GLN A 373 24.32 -0.94 33.46
CA GLN A 373 23.15 -1.83 33.53
C GLN A 373 23.18 -2.78 32.34
N GLY A 374 23.02 -4.07 32.57
CA GLY A 374 22.80 -5.06 31.53
C GLY A 374 21.37 -5.53 31.50
N SER A 375 20.90 -6.02 30.36
CA SER A 375 19.64 -6.75 30.27
C SER A 375 19.65 -7.80 29.19
N VAL A 376 18.80 -8.81 29.36
CA VAL A 376 18.41 -9.75 28.29
C VAL A 376 16.90 -9.81 28.22
N GLY A 377 16.38 -10.02 27.02
CA GLY A 377 14.94 -10.02 26.83
C GLY A 377 14.50 -10.56 25.48
N ALA A 378 13.20 -10.55 25.30
CA ALA A 378 12.56 -10.84 24.02
C ALA A 378 11.54 -9.76 23.67
N ARG A 379 11.37 -9.52 22.39
CA ARG A 379 10.33 -8.62 21.87
C ARG A 379 9.60 -9.25 20.70
N TYR A 380 8.31 -8.94 20.62
CA TYR A 380 7.41 -9.51 19.64
C TYR A 380 6.48 -8.45 19.05
N LYS A 381 6.50 -8.34 17.73
CA LYS A 381 5.54 -7.57 16.92
C LYS A 381 4.60 -8.58 16.23
N PRO A 382 3.37 -8.79 16.74
CA PRO A 382 2.46 -9.81 16.21
C PRO A 382 1.79 -9.44 14.89
N ILE A 383 1.53 -8.14 14.64
CA ILE A 383 0.69 -7.67 13.55
C ILE A 383 1.56 -7.00 12.49
N LYS A 384 1.44 -7.45 11.23
CA LYS A 384 2.28 -6.94 10.13
C LYS A 384 2.08 -5.45 9.86
N ASP A 385 0.83 -5.01 9.83
CA ASP A 385 0.46 -3.65 9.40
C ASP A 385 0.45 -2.63 10.55
N ILE A 386 0.61 -3.09 11.79
CA ILE A 386 0.63 -2.26 12.99
C ILE A 386 1.95 -2.47 13.72
N ASN A 387 2.71 -1.40 13.92
CA ASN A 387 3.96 -1.48 14.66
C ASN A 387 3.70 -1.41 16.17
N LEU A 388 3.03 -2.44 16.69
CA LEU A 388 2.79 -2.68 18.11
C LEU A 388 3.77 -3.77 18.57
N VAL A 389 4.64 -3.44 19.53
CA VAL A 389 5.72 -4.30 20.01
C VAL A 389 5.56 -4.55 21.52
N PHE A 390 5.52 -5.80 21.88
CA PHE A 390 5.59 -6.24 23.28
C PHE A 390 7.00 -6.65 23.62
N THR A 391 7.53 -6.22 24.77
CA THR A 391 8.88 -6.54 25.22
C THR A 391 8.84 -6.99 26.67
N ALA A 392 9.56 -8.06 26.98
CA ALA A 392 9.83 -8.51 28.33
C ALA A 392 11.34 -8.68 28.49
N GLU A 393 11.91 -8.06 29.49
CA GLU A 393 13.35 -8.12 29.72
C GLU A 393 13.72 -8.20 31.22
N ARG A 394 14.82 -8.89 31.49
CA ARG A 394 15.42 -8.96 32.80
C ARG A 394 16.60 -8.02 32.86
N LEU A 395 16.55 -7.05 33.78
CA LEU A 395 17.62 -6.11 34.07
C LEU A 395 18.56 -6.74 35.10
N PHE A 396 19.86 -6.63 34.84
CA PHE A 396 20.94 -7.11 35.72
C PHE A 396 21.76 -5.92 36.21
N ARG A 397 21.92 -5.84 37.50
CA ARG A 397 22.84 -4.89 38.13
C ARG A 397 24.30 -5.24 37.76
N ILE A 398 24.98 -4.31 37.10
CA ILE A 398 26.41 -4.34 36.85
C ILE A 398 27.08 -3.34 37.79
N GLY A 399 26.67 -2.09 37.70
CA GLY A 399 27.17 -1.02 38.58
C GLY A 399 26.43 -0.94 39.92
N GLN A 400 27.08 -0.37 40.89
CA GLN A 400 26.54 -0.27 42.26
C GLN A 400 25.33 0.65 42.39
N LEU A 401 25.12 1.56 41.43
CA LEU A 401 23.99 2.49 41.37
C LEU A 401 22.77 1.91 40.62
N THR A 402 22.88 0.69 40.09
CA THR A 402 21.80 0.03 39.36
C THR A 402 21.16 -1.08 40.18
N THR A 403 20.03 -1.58 39.73
CA THR A 403 19.24 -2.61 40.44
C THR A 403 18.80 -3.72 39.51
N ASN A 404 18.59 -4.92 40.04
CA ASN A 404 17.93 -5.99 39.33
C ASN A 404 16.43 -5.73 39.26
N ASP A 405 15.85 -5.85 38.07
CA ASP A 405 14.38 -5.71 37.88
C ASP A 405 13.91 -6.56 36.73
N THR A 406 12.61 -6.67 36.56
CA THR A 406 11.98 -7.19 35.36
C THR A 406 11.15 -6.06 34.76
N LEU A 407 11.38 -5.78 33.49
CA LEU A 407 10.75 -4.70 32.77
C LEU A 407 9.85 -5.25 31.67
N LEU A 408 8.57 -4.85 31.72
CA LEU A 408 7.61 -5.10 30.67
C LEU A 408 7.35 -3.81 29.89
N ARG A 409 7.34 -3.90 28.57
CA ARG A 409 7.07 -2.72 27.73
C ARG A 409 6.07 -3.07 26.63
N ILE A 410 5.26 -2.07 26.31
CA ILE A 410 4.41 -2.04 25.12
C ILE A 410 4.75 -0.77 24.36
N GLY A 411 5.19 -0.92 23.12
CA GLY A 411 5.53 0.19 22.24
C GLY A 411 4.64 0.21 21.02
N PHE A 412 4.27 1.39 20.60
CA PHE A 412 3.55 1.63 19.35
C PHE A 412 4.25 2.73 18.56
N SER A 413 4.36 2.54 17.25
CA SER A 413 4.77 3.64 16.37
C SER A 413 4.03 3.57 15.04
N THR A 414 3.84 4.75 14.45
CA THR A 414 3.37 4.90 13.08
C THR A 414 4.06 6.11 12.47
N ASP A 415 4.38 6.02 11.20
CA ASP A 415 5.10 7.07 10.50
C ASP A 415 4.80 7.09 9.00
N GLN A 416 5.18 8.20 8.40
CA GLN A 416 5.23 8.34 6.95
C GLN A 416 6.50 9.11 6.59
N GLY A 417 7.25 8.56 5.64
CA GLY A 417 8.41 9.26 5.08
C GLY A 417 9.70 9.17 5.91
N LEU A 418 9.81 8.30 6.91
CA LEU A 418 11.07 8.04 7.61
C LEU A 418 12.04 7.19 6.80
N ASP A 419 11.51 6.45 5.83
CA ASP A 419 12.31 5.63 4.93
C ASP A 419 12.93 6.44 3.81
N LEU A 420 14.07 5.95 3.29
CA LEU A 420 14.72 6.51 2.12
C LEU A 420 13.80 6.41 0.90
N GLN A 421 13.53 7.55 0.24
CA GLN A 421 12.80 7.63 -1.02
C GLN A 421 13.76 7.95 -2.16
N VAL A 422 14.04 6.95 -2.99
CA VAL A 422 15.08 7.05 -4.03
C VAL A 422 14.67 7.87 -5.26
N THR A 423 13.37 8.18 -5.41
CA THR A 423 12.83 8.90 -6.58
C THR A 423 12.42 10.34 -6.27
N LYS A 424 12.45 10.76 -5.00
CA LYS A 424 11.97 12.08 -4.59
C LYS A 424 13.08 12.87 -3.92
N PRO A 425 13.34 14.14 -4.35
CA PRO A 425 14.33 14.99 -3.71
C PRO A 425 13.86 15.53 -2.35
N ARG A 426 12.55 15.59 -2.13
CA ARG A 426 11.92 16.01 -0.87
C ARG A 426 10.55 15.39 -0.69
N TRP A 427 10.15 15.18 0.57
CA TRP A 427 8.82 14.65 0.91
C TRP A 427 8.40 15.07 2.32
N GLN A 428 7.09 15.04 2.56
CA GLN A 428 6.53 15.23 3.89
C GLN A 428 6.86 14.04 4.77
N THR A 429 7.20 14.32 6.04
CA THR A 429 7.56 13.29 7.01
C THR A 429 6.88 13.59 8.34
N TRP A 430 6.27 12.57 8.91
CA TRP A 430 5.74 12.63 10.26
C TRP A 430 5.93 11.27 10.95
N GLN A 431 5.99 11.31 12.27
CA GLN A 431 6.12 10.14 13.12
C GLN A 431 5.33 10.36 14.41
N VAL A 432 4.68 9.30 14.87
CA VAL A 432 4.11 9.18 16.22
C VAL A 432 4.72 7.95 16.87
N TYR A 433 5.26 8.12 18.06
CA TYR A 433 5.79 7.05 18.89
C TYR A 433 5.19 7.14 20.28
N GLY A 434 4.86 6.00 20.88
CA GLY A 434 4.44 5.88 22.27
C GLY A 434 4.97 4.57 22.87
N GLU A 435 5.39 4.61 24.13
CA GLU A 435 5.84 3.44 24.89
C GLU A 435 5.34 3.53 26.33
N GLY A 436 4.78 2.43 26.84
CA GLY A 436 4.55 2.21 28.26
C GLY A 436 5.53 1.18 28.79
N ALA A 437 6.19 1.49 29.88
CA ALA A 437 7.19 0.64 30.53
C ALA A 437 6.83 0.45 32.02
N TYR A 438 6.85 -0.80 32.50
CA TYR A 438 6.54 -1.12 33.89
C TYR A 438 7.65 -1.97 34.52
N PHE A 439 8.28 -1.43 35.58
CA PHE A 439 9.32 -2.06 36.38
C PHE A 439 8.66 -2.81 37.53
N LEU A 440 8.68 -4.14 37.49
CA LEU A 440 7.91 -4.99 38.40
C LEU A 440 8.34 -4.85 39.87
N ASN A 441 9.65 -4.84 40.15
CA ASN A 441 10.17 -4.77 41.52
C ASN A 441 10.01 -3.35 42.10
N GLN A 442 10.23 -2.33 41.29
CA GLN A 442 10.15 -0.94 41.72
C GLN A 442 8.71 -0.40 41.75
N GLY A 443 7.73 -1.08 41.13
CA GLY A 443 6.38 -0.56 40.95
C GLY A 443 6.35 0.77 40.19
N ARG A 444 7.32 1.00 39.30
CA ARG A 444 7.46 2.22 38.51
C ARG A 444 6.86 2.03 37.14
N MET A 445 6.01 2.97 36.76
CA MET A 445 5.43 3.04 35.42
C MET A 445 5.90 4.32 34.73
N ILE A 446 6.41 4.16 33.52
CA ILE A 446 6.79 5.28 32.64
C ILE A 446 6.01 5.13 31.36
N ILE A 447 5.31 6.18 30.95
CA ILE A 447 4.68 6.29 29.63
C ILE A 447 5.39 7.44 28.93
N SER A 448 5.94 7.20 27.75
CA SER A 448 6.60 8.22 26.92
C SER A 448 5.98 8.30 25.53
N THR A 449 5.86 9.52 25.02
CA THR A 449 5.33 9.78 23.69
C THR A 449 6.19 10.82 22.98
N GLU A 450 6.30 10.68 21.67
CA GLU A 450 6.97 11.68 20.84
C GLU A 450 6.29 11.75 19.47
N MET A 451 5.89 12.95 19.06
CA MET A 451 5.36 13.26 17.75
C MET A 451 6.30 14.21 17.03
N ARG A 452 6.60 13.91 15.78
CA ARG A 452 7.43 14.76 14.91
C ARG A 452 6.69 15.04 13.62
N TYR A 453 6.78 16.27 13.12
CA TYR A 453 6.20 16.68 11.84
C TYR A 453 7.13 17.64 11.12
N GLY A 454 7.37 17.41 9.85
CA GLY A 454 8.20 18.27 9.01
C GLY A 454 8.35 17.74 7.59
N HIS A 455 9.47 18.10 6.98
CA HIS A 455 9.83 17.64 5.63
C HIS A 455 11.22 17.02 5.63
N THR A 456 11.41 15.98 4.86
CA THR A 456 12.71 15.37 4.60
C THR A 456 13.22 15.80 3.23
N TRP A 457 14.50 16.13 3.16
CA TRP A 457 15.24 16.41 1.93
C TRP A 457 16.35 15.37 1.76
N LEU A 458 16.48 14.88 0.54
CA LEU A 458 17.62 14.06 0.12
C LEU A 458 18.75 14.99 -0.31
N LEU A 459 19.92 14.88 0.32
CA LEU A 459 21.08 15.73 0.06
C LEU A 459 21.92 15.16 -1.09
N ASN A 460 21.35 15.07 -2.28
CA ASN A 460 21.99 14.51 -3.48
C ASN A 460 23.33 15.12 -3.84
N SER A 461 23.58 16.39 -3.48
CA SER A 461 24.87 17.05 -3.71
C SER A 461 26.00 16.45 -2.86
N VAL A 462 25.67 15.75 -1.78
CA VAL A 462 26.61 15.08 -0.88
C VAL A 462 26.55 13.58 -1.06
N SER A 463 25.35 13.01 -0.99
CA SER A 463 25.08 11.57 -1.18
C SER A 463 23.60 11.34 -1.42
N ASP A 464 23.29 10.41 -2.33
CA ASP A 464 21.94 9.88 -2.58
C ASP A 464 21.38 9.03 -1.41
N ARG A 465 22.14 8.93 -0.31
CA ARG A 465 21.83 8.17 0.91
C ARG A 465 21.81 9.02 2.17
N LEU A 466 22.00 10.33 2.04
CA LEU A 466 21.97 11.26 3.16
C LEU A 466 20.68 12.07 3.11
N THR A 467 19.92 12.00 4.20
CA THR A 467 18.70 12.78 4.37
C THR A 467 18.83 13.75 5.52
N VAL A 468 18.19 14.90 5.40
CA VAL A 468 18.00 15.88 6.48
C VAL A 468 16.50 16.09 6.71
N TYR A 469 16.11 16.06 7.97
CA TYR A 469 14.72 16.18 8.40
C TYR A 469 14.58 17.22 9.51
N PRO A 470 14.46 18.53 9.20
CA PRO A 470 13.97 19.52 10.15
C PRO A 470 12.50 19.28 10.45
N HIS A 471 12.15 19.37 11.74
CA HIS A 471 10.82 19.05 12.23
C HIS A 471 10.44 19.85 13.47
N ILE A 472 9.16 19.91 13.76
CA ILE A 472 8.64 20.28 15.07
C ILE A 472 8.42 18.97 15.84
N VAL A 473 8.84 18.96 17.10
CA VAL A 473 8.61 17.86 18.03
C VAL A 473 7.65 18.29 19.14
N LEU A 474 6.71 17.41 19.45
CA LEU A 474 5.94 17.40 20.69
C LEU A 474 6.28 16.10 21.42
N ALA A 475 6.82 16.22 22.61
CA ALA A 475 7.23 15.05 23.40
C ALA A 475 6.71 15.16 24.83
N GLY A 476 6.32 14.01 25.38
CA GLY A 476 5.81 13.93 26.72
C GLY A 476 6.17 12.63 27.42
N ASP A 477 6.19 12.67 28.74
CA ASP A 477 6.21 11.49 29.57
C ASP A 477 5.31 11.63 30.78
N HIS A 478 4.90 10.49 31.30
CA HIS A 478 4.31 10.34 32.61
C HIS A 478 5.14 9.32 33.40
N ASP A 479 5.62 9.71 34.59
CA ASP A 479 6.39 8.84 35.48
C ASP A 479 5.76 8.90 36.89
N ASN A 480 5.19 7.79 37.34
CA ASN A 480 4.49 7.70 38.62
C ASN A 480 5.40 7.84 39.86
N LYS A 481 6.72 7.81 39.67
CA LYS A 481 7.72 7.98 40.73
C LYS A 481 8.56 9.25 40.57
N ALA A 482 8.19 10.14 39.64
CA ALA A 482 8.87 11.43 39.49
C ALA A 482 8.71 12.30 40.75
N ILE A 483 9.81 12.94 41.16
CA ILE A 483 9.86 13.73 42.42
C ILE A 483 9.21 15.10 42.25
N ASP A 484 9.39 15.72 41.06
CA ASP A 484 8.88 17.06 40.78
C ASP A 484 7.40 17.00 40.31
N HIS A 485 7.19 16.64 39.08
CA HIS A 485 5.88 16.52 38.41
C HIS A 485 5.79 15.22 37.65
N GLN A 486 4.71 14.47 37.82
CA GLN A 486 4.54 13.19 37.13
C GLN A 486 4.41 13.35 35.61
N LEU A 487 3.81 14.44 35.13
CA LEU A 487 3.62 14.73 33.71
C LEU A 487 4.63 15.79 33.25
N ALA A 488 5.36 15.48 32.19
CA ALA A 488 6.22 16.42 31.50
C ALA A 488 5.84 16.49 30.02
N LEU A 489 5.58 17.70 29.51
CA LEU A 489 5.30 17.95 28.10
C LEU A 489 6.20 19.07 27.60
N GLY A 490 6.80 18.87 26.43
CA GLY A 490 7.65 19.87 25.78
C GLY A 490 7.44 19.87 24.25
N VAL A 491 7.57 21.06 23.67
CA VAL A 491 7.43 21.29 22.23
C VAL A 491 8.63 22.09 21.73
N GLY A 492 9.05 21.87 20.49
CA GLY A 492 10.11 22.71 19.93
C GLY A 492 10.63 22.24 18.56
N PRO A 493 11.62 22.96 18.05
CA PRO A 493 12.27 22.60 16.80
C PRO A 493 13.26 21.45 16.98
N GLY A 494 13.44 20.67 15.92
CA GLY A 494 14.44 19.64 15.82
C GLY A 494 14.97 19.47 14.41
N ILE A 495 16.12 18.85 14.32
CA ILE A 495 16.74 18.44 13.07
C ILE A 495 17.29 17.04 13.21
N ASN A 496 17.10 16.23 12.18
CA ASN A 496 17.61 14.87 12.10
C ASN A 496 18.42 14.72 10.81
N PHE A 497 19.56 14.06 10.90
CA PHE A 497 20.36 13.62 9.76
C PHE A 497 20.41 12.11 9.80
N ARG A 498 20.11 11.46 8.66
CA ARG A 498 20.20 10.03 8.52
C ARG A 498 21.01 9.66 7.29
N TYR A 499 22.03 8.82 7.51
CA TYR A 499 22.86 8.28 6.46
C TYR A 499 22.67 6.76 6.38
N TRP A 500 22.31 6.30 5.17
CA TRP A 500 22.02 4.90 4.88
C TRP A 500 23.23 4.23 4.24
N PHE A 501 23.56 3.00 4.67
CA PHE A 501 24.72 2.26 4.15
C PHE A 501 24.53 0.73 4.25
N ARG A 502 25.51 -0.05 3.77
CA ARG A 502 25.45 -1.52 3.70
C ARG A 502 24.34 -2.02 2.80
N GLU A 503 24.38 -1.66 1.54
CA GLU A 503 23.51 -2.26 0.52
C GLU A 503 24.30 -3.22 -0.36
N SER A 504 23.58 -4.05 -1.10
CA SER A 504 24.11 -4.90 -2.16
C SER A 504 23.23 -4.81 -3.41
N HIS A 505 23.59 -5.54 -4.44
CA HIS A 505 22.76 -5.65 -5.64
C HIS A 505 21.33 -6.10 -5.32
N TYR A 506 21.17 -7.05 -4.40
CA TYR A 506 19.89 -7.65 -4.04
C TYR A 506 19.27 -7.11 -2.74
N ALA A 507 19.98 -6.37 -1.95
CA ALA A 507 19.49 -5.85 -0.67
C ALA A 507 19.56 -4.33 -0.63
N ALA A 508 18.49 -3.69 -0.15
CA ALA A 508 18.48 -2.27 0.18
C ALA A 508 19.44 -1.98 1.36
N PRO A 509 19.78 -0.71 1.62
CA PRO A 509 20.63 -0.38 2.76
C PRO A 509 20.13 -0.99 4.06
N ALA A 510 20.95 -1.86 4.66
CA ALA A 510 20.63 -2.62 5.87
C ALA A 510 20.92 -1.83 7.15
N SER A 511 21.70 -0.76 7.05
CA SER A 511 22.21 0.00 8.18
C SER A 511 22.00 1.49 7.99
N TRP A 512 21.91 2.20 9.09
CA TRP A 512 21.84 3.66 9.07
C TRP A 512 22.46 4.28 10.33
N LEU A 513 23.01 5.46 10.16
CA LEU A 513 23.42 6.36 11.23
C LEU A 513 22.41 7.50 11.32
N ASP A 514 21.83 7.70 12.49
CA ASP A 514 20.82 8.71 12.78
C ASP A 514 21.35 9.70 13.81
N LEU A 515 21.38 10.96 13.47
CA LEU A 515 21.79 12.04 14.38
C LEU A 515 20.62 13.00 14.52
N THR A 516 20.09 13.13 15.72
CA THR A 516 18.96 14.02 16.02
C THR A 516 19.34 15.03 17.09
N VAL A 517 19.02 16.30 16.86
CA VAL A 517 19.10 17.36 17.87
C VAL A 517 17.76 18.08 17.93
N GLN A 518 17.27 18.27 19.16
CA GLN A 518 16.00 18.97 19.42
C GLN A 518 16.20 19.97 20.55
N TYR A 519 15.49 21.10 20.49
CA TYR A 519 15.36 22.01 21.61
C TYR A 519 13.92 22.07 22.04
N ARG A 520 13.64 21.72 23.31
CA ARG A 520 12.28 21.63 23.86
C ARG A 520 11.99 22.78 24.79
N LEU A 521 10.90 23.45 24.54
CA LEU A 521 10.27 24.43 25.42
C LEU A 521 9.21 23.73 26.27
N PRO A 522 9.13 24.00 27.56
CA PRO A 522 8.20 23.31 28.46
C PRO A 522 6.77 23.79 28.25
N LEU A 523 5.83 22.86 28.18
CA LEU A 523 4.38 23.10 28.26
C LEU A 523 3.84 22.80 29.67
N THR A 524 4.63 22.12 30.49
CA THR A 524 4.37 21.84 31.92
C THR A 524 5.52 22.35 32.79
N HIS A 525 5.33 22.40 34.08
CA HIS A 525 6.32 22.89 35.04
C HIS A 525 7.45 21.90 35.32
N ALA A 526 7.41 20.70 34.77
CA ALA A 526 8.45 19.69 34.97
C ALA A 526 9.78 20.13 34.31
N ASP A 527 10.88 20.11 35.05
CA ASP A 527 12.20 20.48 34.53
C ASP A 527 12.66 19.58 33.38
N ARG A 528 12.25 18.31 33.37
CA ARG A 528 12.53 17.36 32.32
C ARG A 528 11.76 17.62 30.99
N ALA A 529 10.80 18.55 30.99
CA ALA A 529 10.06 18.95 29.80
C ALA A 529 10.85 19.92 28.89
N LYS A 530 11.97 20.49 29.35
CA LYS A 530 12.72 21.54 28.64
C LYS A 530 14.16 21.13 28.36
N GLY A 531 14.77 21.80 27.40
CA GLY A 531 16.21 21.75 27.14
C GLY A 531 16.58 21.04 25.84
N VAL A 532 17.89 20.84 25.70
CA VAL A 532 18.47 20.19 24.51
C VAL A 532 18.38 18.67 24.67
N VAL A 533 17.93 18.00 23.61
CA VAL A 533 18.00 16.55 23.44
C VAL A 533 18.82 16.26 22.20
N ALA A 534 19.92 15.52 22.37
CA ALA A 534 20.74 15.04 21.26
C ALA A 534 20.76 13.51 21.28
N ARG A 535 20.60 12.88 20.14
CA ARG A 535 20.65 11.41 19.99
C ARG A 535 21.50 11.04 18.79
N ALA A 536 22.30 10.01 18.96
CA ALA A 536 23.02 9.33 17.90
C ALA A 536 22.68 7.84 17.96
N ILE A 537 22.21 7.28 16.85
CA ILE A 537 21.86 5.86 16.77
C ILE A 537 22.53 5.28 15.52
N LEU A 538 23.34 4.28 15.72
CA LEU A 538 23.92 3.45 14.67
C LEU A 538 23.18 2.11 14.68
N TRP A 539 22.47 1.84 13.64
CA TRP A 539 21.79 0.57 13.38
C TRP A 539 22.62 -0.24 12.38
N PHE A 540 23.01 -1.46 12.78
CA PHE A 540 23.88 -2.31 11.98
C PHE A 540 23.32 -3.72 11.76
#